data_c7cbde4e9ae1779e46b60cefae355d8d
#
_entry.id   c7cbde4e9ae1779e46b60cefae355d8d
#
_cell.length_a   1.000
_cell.length_b   1.000
_cell.length_c   1.000
_cell.angle_alpha   90.00
_cell.angle_beta   90.00
_cell.angle_gamma   90.00
#
_symmetry.space_group_name_H-M   'P 1'
#
loop_
_entity.id
_entity.type
_entity.pdbx_description
1 polymer ?
#
loop_
_entity_poly.entity_id
_entity_poly.type
_entity_poly.pdbx_seq_one_letter_code
_entity_poly.pdbx_strand_id
1 'polypeptide(L)'
;QQVEQRIDSLQILIGQQTVLHLKASVKQGDKVDLPSFKPQQQITPGVEVVEQSKGDTSHIGDDRMVVSRDYTLTSFDEKVYAIPALNVKVNGKNFHGNQLALKVLTVPVDTVHPNQFYPPKDVQDNPFSWSEWSAIFWLSLLLLILCGAWLYLRNRLKNNKPIITHIRIVKRVP
;
A
#
# COMPACT_ATOMS: atom_id res chain seq x y z
N GLN A 1 16.17 -25.93 -20.42
CA GLN A 1 16.42 -24.55 -19.93
C GLN A 1 15.62 -23.60 -20.80
N GLN A 2 14.77 -22.78 -20.20
CA GLN A 2 13.89 -21.84 -20.89
C GLN A 2 13.93 -20.51 -20.16
N VAL A 3 14.07 -19.40 -20.91
CA VAL A 3 13.99 -18.04 -20.38
C VAL A 3 12.73 -17.39 -20.94
N GLU A 4 11.89 -16.88 -20.07
CA GLU A 4 10.66 -16.18 -20.38
C GLU A 4 10.73 -14.75 -19.84
N GLN A 5 10.30 -13.81 -20.67
CA GLN A 5 10.22 -12.39 -20.34
C GLN A 5 8.80 -11.90 -20.59
N ARG A 6 8.20 -11.29 -19.59
CA ARG A 6 6.81 -10.78 -19.62
C ARG A 6 6.75 -9.40 -18.99
N ILE A 7 5.86 -8.57 -19.51
CA ILE A 7 5.56 -7.24 -18.94
C ILE A 7 4.08 -7.19 -18.53
N ASP A 8 3.79 -6.53 -17.41
CA ASP A 8 2.42 -6.46 -16.88
C ASP A 8 1.52 -5.61 -17.77
N SER A 9 2.02 -4.49 -18.27
CA SER A 9 1.29 -3.63 -19.18
C SER A 9 2.12 -3.30 -20.39
N LEU A 10 1.57 -3.60 -21.58
CA LEU A 10 2.19 -3.24 -22.86
C LEU A 10 2.00 -1.77 -23.22
N GLN A 11 1.18 -1.04 -22.45
CA GLN A 11 0.88 0.36 -22.65
C GLN A 11 0.87 1.09 -21.32
N ILE A 12 1.62 2.18 -21.23
CA ILE A 12 1.71 3.06 -20.07
C ILE A 12 1.57 4.52 -20.48
N LEU A 13 1.23 5.37 -19.52
CA LEU A 13 1.32 6.83 -19.69
C LEU A 13 2.72 7.32 -19.36
N ILE A 14 3.08 8.51 -19.87
CA ILE A 14 4.34 9.18 -19.54
C ILE A 14 4.52 9.25 -18.02
N GLY A 15 5.66 8.78 -17.50
CA GLY A 15 5.99 8.74 -16.09
C GLY A 15 5.30 7.62 -15.29
N GLN A 16 4.40 6.86 -15.89
CA GLN A 16 3.82 5.67 -15.27
C GLN A 16 4.82 4.53 -15.26
N GLN A 17 4.70 3.67 -14.26
CA GLN A 17 5.57 2.50 -14.09
C GLN A 17 4.88 1.22 -14.54
N THR A 18 5.66 0.28 -15.04
CA THR A 18 5.25 -1.10 -15.34
C THR A 18 6.32 -2.08 -14.91
N VAL A 19 5.96 -3.32 -14.64
CA VAL A 19 6.91 -4.34 -14.16
C VAL A 19 7.23 -5.31 -15.29
N LEU A 20 8.52 -5.53 -15.51
CA LEU A 20 9.07 -6.55 -16.40
C LEU A 20 9.51 -7.75 -15.55
N HIS A 21 8.87 -8.89 -15.77
CA HIS A 21 9.19 -10.15 -15.12
C HIS A 21 10.12 -10.97 -15.99
N LEU A 22 11.26 -11.34 -15.46
CA LEU A 22 12.22 -12.24 -16.09
C LEU A 22 12.26 -13.55 -15.30
N LYS A 23 11.98 -14.67 -15.96
CA LYS A 23 11.96 -16.00 -15.37
C LYS A 23 12.87 -16.93 -16.15
N ALA A 24 13.72 -17.66 -15.46
CA ALA A 24 14.57 -18.68 -16.01
C ALA A 24 14.26 -20.05 -15.38
N SER A 25 13.73 -20.98 -16.18
CA SER A 25 13.49 -22.37 -15.76
C SER A 25 14.72 -23.22 -16.07
N VAL A 26 15.33 -23.74 -15.04
CA VAL A 26 16.61 -24.49 -15.12
C VAL A 26 16.53 -25.78 -14.30
N LYS A 27 17.53 -26.65 -14.42
CA LYS A 27 17.65 -27.83 -13.57
C LYS A 27 18.10 -27.42 -12.15
N GLN A 28 17.70 -28.22 -11.19
CA GLN A 28 18.15 -28.02 -9.81
C GLN A 28 19.68 -28.14 -9.75
N GLY A 29 20.32 -27.17 -9.07
CA GLY A 29 21.77 -27.09 -8.98
C GLY A 29 22.46 -26.28 -10.07
N ASP A 30 21.76 -25.84 -11.13
CA ASP A 30 22.32 -24.95 -12.13
C ASP A 30 22.59 -23.55 -11.51
N LYS A 31 23.75 -22.99 -11.87
CA LYS A 31 24.09 -21.61 -11.48
C LYS A 31 23.48 -20.63 -12.48
N VAL A 32 22.56 -19.78 -12.00
CA VAL A 32 21.88 -18.77 -12.82
C VAL A 32 22.35 -17.38 -12.43
N ASP A 33 22.75 -16.60 -13.43
CA ASP A 33 23.12 -15.20 -13.29
C ASP A 33 22.15 -14.34 -14.11
N LEU A 34 21.31 -13.57 -13.41
CA LEU A 34 20.33 -12.68 -14.00
C LEU A 34 20.93 -11.29 -14.19
N PRO A 35 20.60 -10.58 -15.27
CA PRO A 35 21.10 -9.23 -15.50
C PRO A 35 20.71 -8.30 -14.33
N SER A 36 21.62 -7.40 -13.99
CA SER A 36 21.43 -6.40 -12.94
C SER A 36 21.61 -5.01 -13.52
N PHE A 37 20.68 -4.12 -13.20
CA PHE A 37 20.70 -2.72 -13.62
C PHE A 37 20.85 -1.82 -12.40
N LYS A 38 21.54 -0.71 -12.57
CA LYS A 38 21.57 0.33 -11.55
C LYS A 38 20.26 1.14 -11.64
N PRO A 39 19.81 1.77 -10.52
CA PRO A 39 18.70 2.71 -10.59
C PRO A 39 18.92 3.77 -11.66
N GLN A 40 17.90 4.10 -12.45
CA GLN A 40 17.94 5.04 -13.58
C GLN A 40 18.79 4.60 -14.77
N GLN A 41 19.28 3.38 -14.78
CA GLN A 41 19.95 2.82 -15.95
C GLN A 41 18.93 2.50 -17.06
N GLN A 42 19.24 2.88 -18.27
CA GLN A 42 18.38 2.60 -19.42
C GLN A 42 18.51 1.14 -19.86
N ILE A 43 17.39 0.43 -19.98
CA ILE A 43 17.32 -0.91 -20.57
C ILE A 43 17.30 -0.84 -22.10
N THR A 44 16.70 0.23 -22.63
CA THR A 44 16.75 0.68 -24.02
C THR A 44 16.72 2.20 -24.00
N PRO A 45 17.23 2.90 -25.03
CA PRO A 45 17.18 4.36 -25.04
C PRO A 45 15.75 4.89 -24.85
N GLY A 46 15.53 5.65 -23.75
CA GLY A 46 14.23 6.23 -23.39
C GLY A 46 13.39 5.40 -22.41
N VAL A 47 13.82 4.20 -22.01
CA VAL A 47 13.17 3.41 -20.97
C VAL A 47 14.16 3.13 -19.85
N GLU A 48 13.84 3.58 -18.65
CA GLU A 48 14.71 3.50 -17.47
C GLU A 48 14.22 2.43 -16.50
N VAL A 49 15.17 1.77 -15.85
CA VAL A 49 14.91 0.86 -14.73
C VAL A 49 14.91 1.71 -13.45
N VAL A 50 13.74 1.83 -12.83
CA VAL A 50 13.58 2.55 -11.54
C VAL A 50 14.11 1.72 -10.39
N GLU A 51 13.71 0.45 -10.37
CA GLU A 51 14.00 -0.49 -9.29
C GLU A 51 14.09 -1.90 -9.85
N GLN A 52 14.84 -2.75 -9.17
CA GLN A 52 14.87 -4.19 -9.43
C GLN A 52 14.68 -4.97 -8.13
N SER A 53 13.96 -6.09 -8.20
CA SER A 53 13.80 -6.98 -7.06
C SER A 53 15.08 -7.79 -6.81
N LYS A 54 15.20 -8.32 -5.60
CA LYS A 54 16.16 -9.39 -5.34
C LYS A 54 15.71 -10.62 -6.14
N GLY A 55 16.68 -11.35 -6.75
CA GLY A 55 16.34 -12.59 -7.42
C GLY A 55 15.65 -13.57 -6.45
N ASP A 56 14.54 -14.13 -6.88
CA ASP A 56 13.81 -15.15 -6.14
C ASP A 56 13.98 -16.50 -6.80
N THR A 57 14.05 -17.56 -6.00
CA THR A 57 14.22 -18.93 -6.49
C THR A 57 13.13 -19.81 -5.92
N SER A 58 12.31 -20.38 -6.78
CA SER A 58 11.27 -21.33 -6.44
C SER A 58 11.55 -22.71 -7.05
N HIS A 59 11.30 -23.77 -6.28
CA HIS A 59 11.45 -25.14 -6.76
C HIS A 59 10.14 -25.65 -7.35
N ILE A 60 10.23 -26.26 -8.53
CA ILE A 60 9.10 -26.89 -9.21
C ILE A 60 9.40 -28.38 -9.36
N GLY A 61 8.81 -29.19 -8.47
CA GLY A 61 9.10 -30.64 -8.40
C GLY A 61 10.53 -30.92 -7.94
N ASP A 62 10.96 -32.16 -8.13
CA ASP A 62 12.23 -32.66 -7.58
C ASP A 62 13.47 -32.31 -8.43
N ASP A 63 13.29 -31.87 -9.67
CA ASP A 63 14.39 -31.77 -10.65
C ASP A 63 14.51 -30.38 -11.32
N ARG A 64 13.61 -29.42 -11.01
CA ARG A 64 13.56 -28.11 -11.65
C ARG A 64 13.44 -26.98 -10.65
N MET A 65 14.09 -25.86 -10.97
CA MET A 65 13.93 -24.60 -10.26
C MET A 65 13.65 -23.46 -11.24
N VAL A 66 12.93 -22.45 -10.76
CA VAL A 66 12.70 -21.19 -11.47
C VAL A 66 13.37 -20.08 -10.70
N VAL A 67 14.26 -19.36 -11.36
CA VAL A 67 14.86 -18.15 -10.83
C VAL A 67 14.21 -16.98 -11.53
N SER A 68 13.68 -16.02 -10.75
CA SER A 68 12.96 -14.85 -11.26
C SER A 68 13.51 -13.56 -10.70
N ARG A 69 13.36 -12.49 -11.48
CA ARG A 69 13.63 -11.11 -11.05
C ARG A 69 12.70 -10.16 -11.77
N ASP A 70 12.21 -9.19 -11.03
CA ASP A 70 11.33 -8.15 -11.50
C ASP A 70 12.09 -6.83 -11.66
N TYR A 71 11.79 -6.10 -12.73
CA TYR A 71 12.34 -4.80 -13.02
C TYR A 71 11.21 -3.81 -13.23
N THR A 72 11.18 -2.75 -12.45
CA THR A 72 10.24 -1.65 -12.59
C THR A 72 10.76 -0.68 -13.65
N LEU A 73 10.00 -0.52 -14.73
CA LEU A 73 10.36 0.32 -15.87
C LEU A 73 9.49 1.58 -15.90
N THR A 74 10.06 2.68 -16.38
CA THR A 74 9.35 3.92 -16.69
C THR A 74 9.91 4.56 -17.95
N SER A 75 9.12 5.45 -18.57
CA SER A 75 9.56 6.29 -19.68
C SER A 75 8.87 7.65 -19.64
N PHE A 76 9.57 8.67 -20.10
CA PHE A 76 9.09 10.06 -20.12
C PHE A 76 8.83 10.60 -21.52
N ASP A 77 9.00 9.79 -22.55
CA ASP A 77 8.76 10.18 -23.93
C ASP A 77 7.66 9.34 -24.57
N GLU A 78 6.75 9.98 -25.29
CA GLU A 78 5.69 9.31 -26.06
C GLU A 78 6.28 8.58 -27.26
N LYS A 79 6.40 7.27 -27.17
CA LYS A 79 6.96 6.42 -28.22
C LYS A 79 6.61 4.95 -28.00
N VAL A 80 6.76 4.16 -29.04
CA VAL A 80 6.79 2.70 -28.94
C VAL A 80 8.23 2.25 -28.83
N TYR A 81 8.55 1.58 -27.73
CA TYR A 81 9.89 1.08 -27.43
C TYR A 81 9.95 -0.43 -27.64
N ALA A 82 11.02 -0.91 -28.24
CA ALA A 82 11.37 -2.32 -28.23
C ALA A 82 12.20 -2.62 -26.97
N ILE A 83 11.64 -3.38 -26.07
CA ILE A 83 12.37 -3.89 -24.90
C ILE A 83 13.21 -5.08 -25.36
N PRO A 84 14.53 -5.04 -25.25
CA PRO A 84 15.39 -6.11 -25.77
C PRO A 84 15.19 -7.41 -25.00
N ALA A 85 15.44 -8.53 -25.65
CA ALA A 85 15.54 -9.81 -24.99
C ALA A 85 16.72 -9.79 -24.00
N LEU A 86 16.42 -9.91 -22.70
CA LEU A 86 17.43 -9.91 -21.66
C LEU A 86 18.23 -11.19 -21.68
N ASN A 87 19.53 -11.08 -21.44
CA ASN A 87 20.48 -12.16 -21.46
C ASN A 87 20.64 -12.77 -20.06
N VAL A 88 20.35 -14.05 -19.93
CA VAL A 88 20.52 -14.83 -18.70
C VAL A 88 21.65 -15.82 -18.89
N LYS A 89 22.61 -15.85 -17.99
CA LYS A 89 23.68 -16.85 -18.00
C LYS A 89 23.32 -18.03 -17.12
N VAL A 90 23.32 -19.22 -17.69
CA VAL A 90 23.11 -20.49 -16.96
C VAL A 90 24.35 -21.37 -17.16
N ASN A 91 25.07 -21.67 -16.10
CA ASN A 91 26.34 -22.42 -16.13
C ASN A 91 27.34 -21.85 -17.15
N GLY A 92 27.38 -20.52 -17.29
CA GLY A 92 28.27 -19.82 -18.23
C GLY A 92 27.77 -19.75 -19.68
N LYS A 93 26.63 -20.38 -20.02
CA LYS A 93 25.99 -20.30 -21.33
C LYS A 93 24.93 -19.20 -21.34
N ASN A 94 24.85 -18.45 -22.44
CA ASN A 94 23.88 -17.36 -22.59
C ASN A 94 22.55 -17.90 -23.14
N PHE A 95 21.48 -17.52 -22.49
CA PHE A 95 20.09 -17.73 -22.93
C PHE A 95 19.38 -16.39 -23.01
N HIS A 96 18.55 -16.20 -24.00
CA HIS A 96 17.84 -14.95 -24.23
C HIS A 96 16.35 -15.13 -23.95
N GLY A 97 15.74 -14.11 -23.35
CA GLY A 97 14.30 -13.99 -23.27
C GLY A 97 13.66 -13.68 -24.64
N ASN A 98 12.43 -13.30 -24.64
CA ASN A 98 11.71 -12.82 -25.80
C ASN A 98 11.72 -11.28 -25.85
N GLN A 99 11.74 -10.72 -27.06
CA GLN A 99 11.60 -9.27 -27.25
C GLN A 99 10.16 -8.85 -26.97
N LEU A 100 9.97 -7.69 -26.35
CA LEU A 100 8.66 -7.10 -26.03
C LEU A 100 8.54 -5.69 -26.59
N ALA A 101 7.32 -5.21 -26.80
CA ALA A 101 7.03 -3.82 -27.15
C ALA A 101 6.34 -3.13 -25.98
N LEU A 102 6.79 -1.92 -25.67
CA LEU A 102 6.18 -1.03 -24.68
C LEU A 102 5.73 0.25 -25.38
N LYS A 103 4.42 0.53 -25.34
CA LYS A 103 3.84 1.76 -25.89
C LYS A 103 3.67 2.77 -24.77
N VAL A 104 4.28 3.94 -24.93
CA VAL A 104 4.15 5.06 -24.00
C VAL A 104 3.29 6.13 -24.64
N LEU A 105 2.25 6.58 -23.94
CA LEU A 105 1.29 7.57 -24.41
C LEU A 105 1.31 8.79 -23.48
N THR A 106 0.99 9.94 -24.07
CA THR A 106 0.67 11.14 -23.30
C THR A 106 -0.76 11.08 -22.75
N VAL A 107 -1.00 11.76 -21.65
CA VAL A 107 -2.37 12.03 -21.19
C VAL A 107 -2.99 13.01 -22.20
N PRO A 108 -4.15 12.70 -22.79
CA PRO A 108 -4.83 13.66 -23.64
C PRO A 108 -5.19 14.89 -22.79
N VAL A 109 -4.53 16.01 -23.06
CA VAL A 109 -4.89 17.29 -22.44
C VAL A 109 -6.01 17.89 -23.30
N ASP A 110 -7.14 18.18 -22.66
CA ASP A 110 -8.23 18.91 -23.33
C ASP A 110 -7.78 20.36 -23.58
N THR A 111 -7.30 20.60 -24.79
CA THR A 111 -6.87 21.93 -25.25
C THR A 111 -8.04 22.80 -25.73
N VAL A 112 -9.25 22.22 -25.83
CA VAL A 112 -10.45 22.91 -26.33
C VAL A 112 -11.04 23.85 -25.27
N HIS A 113 -10.82 23.52 -23.99
CA HIS A 113 -11.30 24.32 -22.87
C HIS A 113 -10.16 24.65 -21.89
N PRO A 114 -9.18 25.50 -22.29
CA PRO A 114 -8.01 25.80 -21.47
C PRO A 114 -8.32 26.51 -20.14
N ASN A 115 -9.55 27.01 -19.97
CA ASN A 115 -10.00 27.70 -18.76
C ASN A 115 -10.88 26.83 -17.84
N GLN A 116 -11.20 25.59 -18.22
CA GLN A 116 -11.82 24.63 -17.32
C GLN A 116 -10.74 23.92 -16.49
N PHE A 117 -10.17 24.66 -15.56
CA PHE A 117 -9.49 24.00 -14.45
C PHE A 117 -10.56 23.18 -13.72
N TYR A 118 -10.42 21.85 -13.75
CA TYR A 118 -11.14 21.05 -12.77
C TYR A 118 -10.78 21.61 -11.41
N PRO A 119 -11.73 22.13 -10.62
CA PRO A 119 -11.41 22.56 -9.27
C PRO A 119 -10.68 21.41 -8.58
N PRO A 120 -9.68 21.70 -7.73
CA PRO A 120 -9.06 20.65 -6.93
C PRO A 120 -10.21 19.88 -6.30
N LYS A 121 -10.14 18.55 -6.37
CA LYS A 121 -11.13 17.68 -5.70
C LYS A 121 -11.35 18.27 -4.33
N ASP A 122 -12.58 18.73 -4.07
CA ASP A 122 -12.94 19.25 -2.78
C ASP A 122 -12.37 18.34 -1.70
N VAL A 123 -11.53 18.92 -0.88
CA VAL A 123 -11.20 18.33 0.41
C VAL A 123 -12.57 18.04 1.00
N GLN A 124 -12.88 16.78 1.21
CA GLN A 124 -14.14 16.36 1.77
C GLN A 124 -14.25 17.05 3.12
N ASP A 125 -14.91 18.22 3.14
CA ASP A 125 -15.25 18.91 4.36
C ASP A 125 -16.11 17.93 5.16
N ASN A 126 -15.49 17.32 6.16
CA ASN A 126 -16.22 16.46 7.07
C ASN A 126 -17.09 17.39 7.93
N PRO A 127 -18.39 17.55 7.62
CA PRO A 127 -19.22 18.48 8.36
C PRO A 127 -19.24 18.02 9.81
N PHE A 128 -18.95 18.96 10.72
CA PHE A 128 -19.00 18.73 12.15
C PHE A 128 -20.38 18.13 12.51
N SER A 129 -20.40 16.84 12.82
CA SER A 129 -21.63 16.13 13.18
C SER A 129 -21.81 16.16 14.71
N TRP A 130 -22.83 16.86 15.19
CA TRP A 130 -23.21 16.84 16.60
C TRP A 130 -23.47 15.44 17.13
N SER A 131 -23.90 14.51 16.26
CA SER A 131 -24.17 13.12 16.65
C SER A 131 -22.91 12.37 17.11
N GLU A 132 -21.75 12.67 16.52
CA GLU A 132 -20.48 12.02 16.90
C GLU A 132 -19.98 12.51 18.26
N TRP A 133 -20.27 13.78 18.61
CA TRP A 133 -19.86 14.39 19.87
C TRP A 133 -20.81 14.10 21.02
N SER A 134 -22.07 13.73 20.71
CA SER A 134 -23.09 13.46 21.72
C SER A 134 -22.69 12.34 22.67
N ALA A 135 -22.06 11.28 22.18
CA ALA A 135 -21.57 10.17 23.00
C ALA A 135 -20.50 10.60 23.98
N ILE A 136 -19.55 11.45 23.52
CA ILE A 136 -18.47 11.99 24.36
C ILE A 136 -19.03 12.92 25.42
N PHE A 137 -20.02 13.75 25.05
CA PHE A 137 -20.68 14.67 25.97
C PHE A 137 -21.41 13.91 27.10
N TRP A 138 -22.20 12.88 26.75
CA TRP A 138 -22.91 12.06 27.74
C TRP A 138 -21.95 11.27 28.63
N LEU A 139 -20.85 10.75 28.06
CA LEU A 139 -19.84 10.04 28.83
C LEU A 139 -19.13 10.96 29.83
N SER A 140 -18.80 12.20 29.44
CA SER A 140 -18.17 13.18 30.31
C SER A 140 -19.12 13.64 31.45
N LEU A 141 -20.39 13.80 31.14
CA LEU A 141 -21.42 14.15 32.12
C LEU A 141 -21.58 13.02 33.18
N LEU A 142 -21.63 11.78 32.72
CA LEU A 142 -21.69 10.61 33.61
C LEU A 142 -20.47 10.56 34.55
N LEU A 143 -19.29 10.81 34.02
CA LEU A 143 -18.05 10.80 34.78
C LEU A 143 -18.04 11.91 35.86
N LEU A 144 -18.55 13.12 35.53
CA LEU A 144 -18.71 14.22 36.47
C LEU A 144 -19.67 13.86 37.60
N ILE A 145 -20.79 13.22 37.30
CA ILE A 145 -21.79 12.77 38.32
C ILE A 145 -21.15 11.74 39.24
N LEU A 146 -20.43 10.76 38.69
CA LEU A 146 -19.74 9.74 39.49
C LEU A 146 -18.66 10.34 40.40
N CYS A 147 -17.87 11.30 39.87
CA CYS A 147 -16.87 12.01 40.64
C CYS A 147 -17.49 12.84 41.78
N GLY A 148 -18.58 13.53 41.48
CA GLY A 148 -19.35 14.31 42.48
C GLY A 148 -19.93 13.39 43.57
N ALA A 149 -20.54 12.27 43.21
CA ALA A 149 -21.06 11.27 44.14
C ALA A 149 -19.95 10.70 45.02
N TRP A 150 -18.79 10.37 44.41
CA TRP A 150 -17.65 9.86 45.18
C TRP A 150 -17.10 10.86 46.18
N LEU A 151 -16.94 12.11 45.78
CA LEU A 151 -16.51 13.19 46.68
C LEU A 151 -17.53 13.45 47.79
N TYR A 152 -18.82 13.42 47.48
CA TYR A 152 -19.88 13.55 48.48
C TYR A 152 -19.86 12.42 49.52
N LEU A 153 -19.76 11.16 49.05
CA LEU A 153 -19.65 9.97 49.94
C LEU A 153 -18.39 10.07 50.80
N ARG A 154 -17.24 10.37 50.19
CA ARG A 154 -15.98 10.54 50.93
C ARG A 154 -16.06 11.59 52.00
N ASN A 155 -16.68 12.73 51.72
CA ASN A 155 -16.85 13.84 52.68
C ASN A 155 -17.81 13.43 53.80
N ARG A 156 -18.87 12.71 53.45
CA ARG A 156 -19.83 12.19 54.44
C ARG A 156 -19.23 11.15 55.37
N LEU A 157 -18.45 10.20 54.84
CA LEU A 157 -17.73 9.21 55.62
C LEU A 157 -16.68 9.86 56.54
N LYS A 158 -15.97 10.87 56.03
CA LYS A 158 -15.00 11.61 56.82
C LYS A 158 -15.63 12.38 57.99
N ASN A 159 -16.89 12.85 57.83
CA ASN A 159 -17.63 13.57 58.85
C ASN A 159 -18.52 12.70 59.72
N ASN A 160 -18.35 11.35 59.71
CA ASN A 160 -19.13 10.38 60.47
C ASN A 160 -20.66 10.56 60.43
N LYS A 161 -21.20 11.08 59.30
CA LYS A 161 -22.65 11.21 59.14
C LYS A 161 -23.21 9.89 58.53
N PRO A 162 -24.30 9.31 59.09
CA PRO A 162 -24.88 8.08 58.58
C PRO A 162 -25.46 8.31 57.18
N ILE A 163 -25.22 7.35 56.28
CA ILE A 163 -25.67 7.42 54.88
C ILE A 163 -27.18 7.20 54.74
N ILE A 164 -27.77 6.54 55.75
CA ILE A 164 -29.22 6.26 55.83
C ILE A 164 -29.78 6.90 57.08
N THR A 165 -30.69 7.83 56.96
CA THR A 165 -31.51 8.31 58.05
C THR A 165 -32.51 7.18 58.42
N HIS A 166 -32.39 6.65 59.62
CA HIS A 166 -33.38 5.69 60.15
C HIS A 166 -34.77 6.35 60.08
N ILE A 167 -35.66 5.76 59.30
CA ILE A 167 -37.11 6.05 59.36
C ILE A 167 -37.56 5.54 60.74
N ARG A 168 -37.81 6.47 61.67
CA ARG A 168 -38.46 6.17 62.93
C ARG A 168 -39.87 5.65 62.67
N ILE A 169 -39.98 4.32 62.75
CA ILE A 169 -41.33 3.74 62.81
C ILE A 169 -41.88 4.10 64.18
N VAL A 170 -42.78 5.09 64.19
CA VAL A 170 -43.59 5.36 65.39
C VAL A 170 -44.58 4.25 65.54
N LYS A 171 -44.26 3.32 66.45
CA LYS A 171 -45.17 2.28 66.89
C LYS A 171 -46.24 2.97 67.77
N ARG A 172 -47.44 3.17 67.23
CA ARG A 172 -48.60 3.50 68.05
C ARG A 172 -48.94 2.23 68.78
N VAL A 173 -48.87 2.29 70.13
CA VAL A 173 -49.43 1.32 71.08
C VAL A 173 -50.82 1.82 71.43
N PRO A 174 -51.86 0.90 71.46
CA PRO A 174 -53.23 1.26 71.73
C PRO A 174 -53.44 1.71 73.23
#